data_05d85dd9850f18da090a8957b35fbfde
#
_entry.id   05d85dd9850f18da090a8957b35fbfde
#
_cell.length_a   1.000
_cell.length_b   1.000
_cell.length_c   1.000
_cell.angle_alpha   90.00
_cell.angle_beta   90.00
_cell.angle_gamma   90.00
#
_symmetry.space_group_name_H-M   'P 1'
#
loop_
_entity.id
_entity.type
_entity.pdbx_description
1 polymer ?
#
loop_
_entity_poly.entity_id
_entity_poly.type
_entity_poly.pdbx_seq_one_letter_code
_entity_poly.pdbx_strand_id
1 'polypeptide(L)'
;MQLKYLPSFVKRRGRITKRQSKALEQLDNFLVTDVDDISEALKNYSSCHLEIGFGNAKHLCKEAKLNKDTLYIGSEVYLSGIGSLLAGIIEEGIQNIRIYDQDIRLLLDNKPKEVFDKVVIICPDPWPKEKHHKRRFCLLYTSDAADDLTR
;
A
#
# COMPACT_ATOMS: atom_id res chain seq x y z
N MET A 1 1.67 13.50 -20.16
CA MET A 1 1.51 13.79 -18.73
C MET A 1 2.85 13.54 -18.03
N GLN A 2 3.46 14.57 -17.48
CA GLN A 2 4.75 14.44 -16.80
C GLN A 2 4.48 13.82 -15.42
N LEU A 3 5.07 12.66 -15.14
CA LEU A 3 4.96 12.02 -13.83
C LEU A 3 5.64 12.92 -12.78
N LYS A 4 4.94 13.25 -11.70
CA LYS A 4 5.47 14.06 -10.60
C LYS A 4 6.68 13.39 -9.95
N TYR A 5 6.71 12.06 -9.95
CA TYR A 5 7.80 11.24 -9.43
C TYR A 5 8.28 10.21 -10.44
N LEU A 6 9.58 9.91 -10.40
CA LEU A 6 10.09 8.71 -11.04
C LEU A 6 9.51 7.49 -10.27
N PRO A 7 8.91 6.50 -10.96
CA PRO A 7 8.35 5.34 -10.28
C PRO A 7 9.40 4.66 -9.38
N SER A 8 9.04 4.40 -8.13
CA SER A 8 9.85 3.63 -7.17
C SER A 8 9.82 2.13 -7.44
N PHE A 9 9.11 1.71 -8.47
CA PHE A 9 8.88 0.33 -8.87
C PHE A 9 9.00 0.17 -10.39
N VAL A 10 9.27 -1.06 -10.83
CA VAL A 10 9.17 -1.46 -12.24
C VAL A 10 7.94 -2.32 -12.40
N LYS A 11 6.96 -1.88 -13.20
CA LYS A 11 5.80 -2.71 -13.53
C LYS A 11 6.27 -3.95 -14.29
N ARG A 12 6.38 -5.08 -13.59
CA ARG A 12 6.59 -6.37 -14.22
C ARG A 12 5.23 -6.96 -14.56
N ARG A 13 5.06 -7.44 -15.79
CA ARG A 13 3.90 -8.26 -16.15
C ARG A 13 4.08 -9.63 -15.51
N GLY A 14 3.66 -9.76 -14.25
CA GLY A 14 3.59 -11.04 -13.57
C GLY A 14 2.46 -11.89 -14.14
N ARG A 15 2.63 -13.21 -14.10
CA ARG A 15 1.56 -14.15 -14.45
C ARG A 15 0.47 -14.07 -13.39
N ILE A 16 -0.75 -13.77 -13.81
CA ILE A 16 -1.93 -13.75 -12.93
C ILE A 16 -2.59 -15.13 -12.97
N THR A 17 -2.84 -15.72 -11.82
CA THR A 17 -3.56 -17.01 -11.69
C THR A 17 -5.05 -16.81 -11.91
N LYS A 18 -5.78 -17.89 -12.22
CA LYS A 18 -7.25 -17.85 -12.34
C LYS A 18 -7.92 -17.35 -11.05
N ARG A 19 -7.41 -17.76 -9.88
CA ARG A 19 -7.89 -17.30 -8.57
C ARG A 19 -7.74 -15.79 -8.42
N GLN A 20 -6.58 -15.25 -8.74
CA GLN A 20 -6.30 -13.81 -8.70
C GLN A 20 -7.15 -13.04 -9.71
N SER A 21 -7.28 -13.54 -10.94
CA SER A 21 -8.09 -12.91 -11.98
C SER A 21 -9.55 -12.77 -11.57
N LYS A 22 -10.13 -13.84 -11.02
CA LYS A 22 -11.51 -13.83 -10.51
C LYS A 22 -11.68 -12.84 -9.35
N ALA A 23 -10.72 -12.79 -8.44
CA ALA A 23 -10.78 -11.85 -7.33
C ALA A 23 -10.68 -10.38 -7.78
N LEU A 24 -9.87 -10.10 -8.82
CA LEU A 24 -9.72 -8.76 -9.37
C LEU A 24 -11.02 -8.16 -9.93
N GLU A 25 -12.00 -8.97 -10.28
CA GLU A 25 -13.34 -8.51 -10.69
C GLU A 25 -14.06 -7.74 -9.56
N GLN A 26 -13.65 -7.94 -8.31
CA GLN A 26 -14.22 -7.28 -7.13
C GLN A 26 -13.39 -6.05 -6.67
N LEU A 27 -12.35 -5.66 -7.40
CA LEU A 27 -11.40 -4.62 -6.98
C LEU A 27 -12.10 -3.31 -6.63
N ASP A 28 -13.04 -2.87 -7.44
CA ASP A 28 -13.74 -1.58 -7.26
C ASP A 28 -14.45 -1.46 -5.91
N ASN A 29 -14.85 -2.59 -5.32
CA ASN A 29 -15.52 -2.59 -4.01
C ASN A 29 -14.56 -2.29 -2.84
N PHE A 30 -13.25 -2.37 -3.08
CA PHE A 30 -12.22 -2.22 -2.05
C PHE A 30 -11.26 -1.05 -2.31
N LEU A 31 -11.34 -0.42 -3.49
CA LEU A 31 -10.46 0.70 -3.85
C LEU A 31 -10.75 1.93 -3.00
N VAL A 32 -9.67 2.61 -2.65
CA VAL A 32 -9.66 4.00 -2.22
C VAL A 32 -8.77 4.79 -3.18
N THR A 33 -9.19 5.97 -3.57
CA THR A 33 -8.49 6.79 -4.57
C THR A 33 -7.82 8.02 -3.97
N ASP A 34 -8.30 8.46 -2.82
CA ASP A 34 -7.80 9.65 -2.14
C ASP A 34 -8.00 9.55 -0.61
N VAL A 35 -7.62 10.61 0.07
CA VAL A 35 -7.71 10.71 1.55
C VAL A 35 -9.17 10.77 2.02
N ASP A 36 -10.07 11.32 1.23
CA ASP A 36 -11.49 11.45 1.59
C ASP A 36 -12.16 10.08 1.60
N ASP A 37 -11.86 9.22 0.64
CA ASP A 37 -12.31 7.81 0.62
C ASP A 37 -11.84 7.06 1.87
N ILE A 38 -10.57 7.28 2.28
CA ILE A 38 -10.02 6.66 3.49
C ILE A 38 -10.71 7.18 4.74
N SER A 39 -10.92 8.50 4.82
CA SER A 39 -11.58 9.14 5.96
C SER A 39 -13.01 8.67 6.11
N GLU A 40 -13.72 8.46 5.00
CA GLU A 40 -15.08 7.90 5.02
C GLU A 40 -15.09 6.45 5.53
N ALA A 41 -14.17 5.61 5.03
CA ALA A 41 -14.05 4.24 5.50
C ALA A 41 -13.66 4.16 6.98
N LEU A 42 -12.80 5.09 7.44
CA LEU A 42 -12.29 5.13 8.82
C LEU A 42 -13.38 5.41 9.86
N LYS A 43 -14.51 6.00 9.50
CA LYS A 43 -15.60 6.29 10.44
C LYS A 43 -16.09 5.07 11.22
N ASN A 44 -15.89 3.86 10.69
CA ASN A 44 -16.29 2.61 11.31
C ASN A 44 -15.19 1.94 12.14
N TYR A 45 -14.01 2.57 12.26
CA TYR A 45 -12.83 1.99 12.90
C TYR A 45 -12.19 2.98 13.87
N SER A 46 -11.41 2.48 14.82
CA SER A 46 -10.75 3.30 15.84
C SER A 46 -9.34 3.75 15.44
N SER A 47 -8.73 3.08 14.46
CA SER A 47 -7.39 3.39 13.97
C SER A 47 -7.23 3.03 12.49
N CYS A 48 -6.22 3.61 11.84
CA CYS A 48 -5.90 3.36 10.44
C CYS A 48 -4.41 3.06 10.26
N HIS A 49 -4.10 1.90 9.66
CA HIS A 49 -2.74 1.50 9.36
C HIS A 49 -2.53 1.43 7.84
N LEU A 50 -1.40 1.93 7.37
CA LEU A 50 -0.97 1.83 5.98
C LEU A 50 0.15 0.80 5.86
N GLU A 51 -0.01 -0.18 4.97
CA GLU A 51 1.06 -1.10 4.57
C GLU A 51 1.42 -0.87 3.11
N ILE A 52 2.67 -0.49 2.87
CA ILE A 52 3.19 -0.16 1.54
C ILE A 52 3.96 -1.36 0.99
N GLY A 53 3.60 -1.82 -0.20
CA GLY A 53 4.24 -2.95 -0.86
C GLY A 53 3.92 -4.28 -0.16
N PHE A 54 2.67 -4.60 0.04
CA PHE A 54 2.23 -5.79 0.80
C PHE A 54 2.52 -7.14 0.12
N GLY A 55 3.00 -7.16 -1.12
CA GLY A 55 3.42 -8.35 -1.85
C GLY A 55 2.31 -9.41 -1.98
N ASN A 56 2.50 -10.58 -1.35
CA ASN A 56 1.51 -11.67 -1.36
C ASN A 56 0.37 -11.51 -0.35
N ALA A 57 0.35 -10.41 0.38
CA ALA A 57 -0.68 -9.99 1.32
C ALA A 57 -0.88 -10.86 2.58
N LYS A 58 -0.05 -11.86 2.84
CA LYS A 58 -0.19 -12.76 4.01
C LYS A 58 -0.13 -12.00 5.33
N HIS A 59 0.83 -11.06 5.45
CA HIS A 59 0.98 -10.24 6.65
C HIS A 59 -0.25 -9.36 6.85
N LEU A 60 -0.66 -8.63 5.81
CA LEU A 60 -1.79 -7.70 5.87
C LEU A 60 -3.11 -8.42 6.24
N CYS A 61 -3.42 -9.55 5.63
CA CYS A 61 -4.60 -10.34 5.95
C CYS A 61 -4.56 -10.85 7.41
N LYS A 62 -3.39 -11.30 7.89
CA LYS A 62 -3.22 -11.76 9.27
C LYS A 62 -3.49 -10.63 10.26
N GLU A 63 -2.88 -9.47 10.07
CA GLU A 63 -3.05 -8.31 10.93
C GLU A 63 -4.51 -7.83 10.97
N ALA A 64 -5.15 -7.75 9.81
CA ALA A 64 -6.54 -7.33 9.71
C ALA A 64 -7.52 -8.29 10.44
N LYS A 65 -7.25 -9.57 10.39
CA LYS A 65 -8.08 -10.57 11.12
C LYS A 65 -7.94 -10.48 12.64
N LEU A 66 -6.74 -10.14 13.10
CA LEU A 66 -6.45 -10.01 14.54
C LEU A 66 -6.96 -8.69 15.13
N ASN A 67 -7.01 -7.62 14.33
CA ASN A 67 -7.31 -6.26 14.79
C ASN A 67 -8.52 -5.70 14.02
N LYS A 68 -9.70 -6.16 14.34
CA LYS A 68 -10.94 -5.83 13.60
C LYS A 68 -11.37 -4.38 13.75
N ASP A 69 -10.92 -3.68 14.79
CA ASP A 69 -11.21 -2.27 15.02
C ASP A 69 -10.26 -1.32 14.29
N THR A 70 -9.29 -1.88 13.57
CA THR A 70 -8.32 -1.13 12.76
C THR A 70 -8.65 -1.26 11.28
N LEU A 71 -8.75 -0.13 10.59
CA LEU A 71 -8.78 -0.08 9.12
C LEU A 71 -7.37 -0.25 8.57
N TYR A 72 -7.19 -1.17 7.64
CA TYR A 72 -5.92 -1.36 6.94
C TYR A 72 -6.02 -0.85 5.51
N ILE A 73 -5.08 0.01 5.12
CA ILE A 73 -4.90 0.43 3.74
C ILE A 73 -3.68 -0.29 3.19
N GLY A 74 -3.89 -1.18 2.23
CA GLY A 74 -2.83 -1.85 1.50
C GLY A 74 -2.49 -1.09 0.23
N SER A 75 -1.24 -0.69 0.07
CA SER A 75 -0.75 -0.04 -1.16
C SER A 75 0.13 -1.00 -1.94
N GLU A 76 -0.25 -1.29 -3.16
CA GLU A 76 0.48 -2.15 -4.10
C GLU A 76 0.14 -1.76 -5.54
N VAL A 77 1.11 -1.86 -6.43
CA VAL A 77 0.95 -1.52 -7.85
C VAL A 77 0.92 -2.75 -8.76
N TYR A 78 1.30 -3.92 -8.23
CA TYR A 78 1.31 -5.17 -8.99
C TYR A 78 -0.03 -5.89 -8.89
N LEU A 79 -0.67 -6.13 -10.03
CA LEU A 79 -1.96 -6.81 -10.10
C LEU A 79 -1.96 -8.20 -9.47
N SER A 80 -0.85 -8.93 -9.55
CA SER A 80 -0.72 -10.24 -8.89
C SER A 80 -0.81 -10.14 -7.37
N GLY A 81 -0.17 -9.13 -6.77
CA GLY A 81 -0.26 -8.86 -5.33
C GLY A 81 -1.67 -8.42 -4.92
N ILE A 82 -2.25 -7.49 -5.66
CA ILE A 82 -3.64 -7.02 -5.45
C ILE A 82 -4.62 -8.19 -5.57
N GLY A 83 -4.48 -9.02 -6.60
CA GLY A 83 -5.31 -10.21 -6.79
C GLY A 83 -5.16 -11.23 -5.65
N SER A 84 -3.96 -11.41 -5.10
CA SER A 84 -3.72 -12.26 -3.93
C SER A 84 -4.42 -11.71 -2.68
N LEU A 85 -4.34 -10.40 -2.46
CA LEU A 85 -5.01 -9.73 -1.33
C LEU A 85 -6.53 -9.87 -1.45
N LEU A 86 -7.09 -9.54 -2.61
CA LEU A 86 -8.53 -9.65 -2.85
C LEU A 86 -9.04 -11.06 -2.67
N ALA A 87 -8.31 -12.05 -3.17
CA ALA A 87 -8.68 -13.46 -2.97
C ALA A 87 -8.71 -13.82 -1.47
N GLY A 88 -7.72 -13.39 -0.70
CA GLY A 88 -7.69 -13.56 0.76
C GLY A 88 -8.85 -12.87 1.45
N ILE A 89 -9.14 -11.62 1.09
CA ILE A 89 -10.28 -10.86 1.62
C ILE A 89 -11.60 -11.60 1.40
N ILE A 90 -11.85 -12.08 0.18
CA ILE A 90 -13.09 -12.75 -0.20
C ILE A 90 -13.21 -14.11 0.50
N GLU A 91 -12.15 -14.91 0.46
CA GLU A 91 -12.14 -16.28 1.02
C GLU A 91 -12.25 -16.28 2.55
N GLU A 92 -11.67 -15.29 3.21
CA GLU A 92 -11.63 -15.21 4.67
C GLU A 92 -12.65 -14.22 5.27
N GLY A 93 -13.44 -13.55 4.43
CA GLY A 93 -14.48 -12.60 4.87
C GLY A 93 -13.93 -11.38 5.61
N ILE A 94 -12.77 -10.87 5.21
CA ILE A 94 -12.12 -9.71 5.84
C ILE A 94 -12.82 -8.43 5.38
N GLN A 95 -13.22 -7.56 6.30
CA GLN A 95 -13.98 -6.35 5.98
C GLN A 95 -13.18 -5.06 6.17
N ASN A 96 -12.14 -5.10 6.97
CA ASN A 96 -11.37 -3.92 7.42
C ASN A 96 -10.09 -3.68 6.59
N ILE A 97 -10.12 -4.01 5.30
CA ILE A 97 -9.04 -3.70 4.35
C ILE A 97 -9.60 -2.87 3.20
N ARG A 98 -8.83 -1.85 2.77
CA ARG A 98 -9.01 -1.13 1.52
C ARG A 98 -7.70 -1.12 0.75
N ILE A 99 -7.76 -0.88 -0.55
CA ILE A 99 -6.63 -1.01 -1.47
C ILE A 99 -6.40 0.32 -2.17
N TYR A 100 -5.14 0.76 -2.17
CA TYR A 100 -4.66 1.84 -3.02
C TYR A 100 -3.72 1.25 -4.07
N ASP A 101 -4.07 1.34 -5.33
CA ASP A 101 -3.42 0.64 -6.45
C ASP A 101 -2.49 1.51 -7.30
N GLN A 102 -2.23 2.74 -6.85
CA GLN A 102 -1.36 3.69 -7.54
C GLN A 102 -0.07 3.95 -6.74
N ASP A 103 0.78 4.83 -7.26
CA ASP A 103 1.97 5.28 -6.51
C ASP A 103 1.54 5.96 -5.22
N ILE A 104 1.89 5.36 -4.10
CA ILE A 104 1.49 5.83 -2.76
C ILE A 104 1.94 7.26 -2.47
N ARG A 105 3.00 7.74 -3.13
CA ARG A 105 3.50 9.11 -2.96
C ARG A 105 2.46 10.14 -3.40
N LEU A 106 1.61 9.80 -4.38
CA LEU A 106 0.51 10.67 -4.82
C LEU A 106 -0.52 10.87 -3.71
N LEU A 107 -0.78 9.82 -2.93
CA LEU A 107 -1.66 9.90 -1.77
C LEU A 107 -1.00 10.69 -0.63
N LEU A 108 0.26 10.40 -0.34
CA LEU A 108 1.00 11.02 0.77
C LEU A 108 1.30 12.51 0.54
N ASP A 109 1.40 12.96 -0.70
CA ASP A 109 1.59 14.38 -1.04
C ASP A 109 0.45 15.28 -0.59
N ASN A 110 -0.75 14.75 -0.48
CA ASN A 110 -1.92 15.47 0.01
C ASN A 110 -1.90 15.65 1.55
N LYS A 111 -0.76 15.36 2.18
CA LYS A 111 -0.47 15.55 3.61
C LYS A 111 -1.54 14.92 4.53
N PRO A 112 -1.79 13.62 4.44
CA PRO A 112 -2.73 12.95 5.34
C PRO A 112 -2.13 12.78 6.74
N LYS A 113 -1.64 13.85 7.35
CA LYS A 113 -0.87 13.81 8.62
C LYS A 113 -1.64 13.20 9.79
N GLU A 114 -2.95 13.09 9.67
CA GLU A 114 -3.83 12.67 10.78
C GLU A 114 -4.63 11.42 10.45
N VAL A 115 -4.42 10.80 9.28
CA VAL A 115 -5.22 9.64 8.87
C VAL A 115 -4.58 8.32 9.29
N PHE A 116 -3.24 8.22 9.23
CA PHE A 116 -2.54 6.98 9.53
C PHE A 116 -1.88 7.01 10.90
N ASP A 117 -2.29 6.10 11.79
CA ASP A 117 -1.67 5.88 13.10
C ASP A 117 -0.36 5.08 12.98
N LYS A 118 -0.23 4.25 11.94
CA LYS A 118 0.95 3.44 11.69
C LYS A 118 1.19 3.26 10.20
N VAL A 119 2.47 3.33 9.80
CA VAL A 119 2.91 3.01 8.45
C VAL A 119 3.93 1.88 8.49
N VAL A 120 3.69 0.84 7.70
CA VAL A 120 4.57 -0.33 7.55
C VAL A 120 5.08 -0.39 6.13
N ILE A 121 6.39 -0.49 5.97
CA ILE A 121 7.04 -0.66 4.66
C ILE A 121 7.84 -1.95 4.73
N ILE A 122 7.44 -2.93 3.91
CA ILE A 122 8.10 -4.23 3.87
C ILE A 122 8.94 -4.33 2.60
N CYS A 123 10.25 -4.48 2.76
CA CYS A 123 11.21 -4.75 1.68
C CYS A 123 11.06 -3.82 0.47
N PRO A 124 11.26 -2.51 0.60
CA PRO A 124 11.26 -1.60 -0.54
C PRO A 124 12.35 -1.97 -1.54
N ASP A 125 12.13 -1.69 -2.83
CA ASP A 125 13.12 -1.94 -3.89
C ASP A 125 14.45 -1.23 -3.57
N PRO A 126 15.59 -1.94 -3.57
CA PRO A 126 16.87 -1.40 -3.09
C PRO A 126 17.52 -0.41 -4.05
N TRP A 127 17.17 -0.44 -5.35
CA TRP A 127 17.74 0.41 -6.40
C TRP A 127 19.25 0.64 -6.23
N PRO A 128 20.11 -0.40 -6.39
CA PRO A 128 21.53 -0.33 -6.04
C PRO A 128 22.35 0.59 -6.94
N LYS A 129 21.91 0.82 -8.19
CA LYS A 129 22.65 1.67 -9.14
C LYS A 129 22.43 3.15 -8.79
N GLU A 130 23.53 3.91 -8.71
CA GLU A 130 23.53 5.34 -8.36
C GLU A 130 22.52 6.18 -9.17
N LYS A 131 22.44 5.96 -10.49
CA LYS A 131 21.46 6.64 -11.37
C LYS A 131 20.00 6.37 -10.99
N HIS A 132 19.72 5.33 -10.20
CA HIS A 132 18.39 4.94 -9.76
C HIS A 132 18.10 5.31 -8.29
N HIS A 133 19.04 5.89 -7.55
CA HIS A 133 18.85 6.26 -6.14
C HIS A 133 17.63 7.16 -5.94
N LYS A 134 17.35 8.06 -6.89
CA LYS A 134 16.14 8.92 -6.88
C LYS A 134 14.81 8.16 -6.85
N ARG A 135 14.82 6.86 -7.15
CA ARG A 135 13.64 5.98 -7.12
C ARG A 135 13.42 5.32 -5.76
N ARG A 136 14.42 5.36 -4.87
CA ARG A 136 14.33 4.76 -3.54
C ARG A 136 13.23 5.42 -2.74
N PHE A 137 12.26 4.63 -2.30
CA PHE A 137 11.15 5.14 -1.50
C PHE A 137 11.65 5.73 -0.17
N CYS A 138 12.52 5.02 0.53
CA CYS A 138 13.01 5.42 1.85
C CYS A 138 13.88 6.68 1.85
N LEU A 139 14.56 7.02 0.75
CA LEU A 139 15.37 8.25 0.68
C LEU A 139 14.53 9.53 0.73
N LEU A 140 13.27 9.48 0.28
CA LEU A 140 12.38 10.65 0.30
C LEU A 140 11.85 10.98 1.71
N TYR A 141 11.89 10.01 2.63
CA TYR A 141 11.30 10.13 3.96
C TYR A 141 12.29 9.89 5.11
N THR A 142 13.52 9.41 4.83
CA THR A 142 14.52 9.05 5.85
C THR A 142 15.79 9.90 5.79
N SER A 143 15.94 10.80 4.81
CA SER A 143 17.09 11.71 4.77
C SER A 143 17.18 12.57 6.04
N ASP A 144 16.05 13.01 6.55
CA ASP A 144 16.00 13.81 7.79
C ASP A 144 16.31 12.97 9.05
N ALA A 145 15.91 11.69 9.06
CA ALA A 145 16.15 10.79 10.19
C ALA A 145 17.59 10.23 10.22
N ALA A 146 18.22 10.06 9.06
CA ALA A 146 19.60 9.59 8.97
C ALA A 146 20.61 10.70 9.35
N ASP A 147 20.32 11.96 9.07
CA ASP A 147 21.14 13.09 9.47
C ASP A 147 21.13 13.35 10.99
N ASP A 148 20.04 12.99 11.67
CA ASP A 148 19.94 13.10 13.13
C ASP A 148 20.72 12.00 13.88
N LEU A 149 21.03 10.88 13.23
CA LEU A 149 21.79 9.78 13.84
C LEU A 149 23.32 9.92 13.65
N THR A 150 23.78 10.89 12.87
CA THR A 150 25.20 11.15 12.59
C THR A 150 25.75 12.44 13.21
N ARG A 151 24.97 13.10 14.04
CA ARG A 151 25.42 14.28 14.80
C ARG A 151 25.67 13.97 16.26
#